data_0340c86283fe27c364ee926b25fb0462
#
_entry.id   0340c86283fe27c364ee926b25fb0462
#
_cell.length_a   1.000
_cell.length_b   1.000
_cell.length_c   1.000
_cell.angle_alpha   90.00
_cell.angle_beta   90.00
_cell.angle_gamma   90.00
#
_symmetry.space_group_name_H-M   'P 1'
#
loop_
_entity.id
_entity.type
_entity.pdbx_description
1 polymer ?
#
loop_
_entity_poly.entity_id
_entity_poly.type
_entity_poly.pdbx_seq_one_letter_code
_entity_poly.pdbx_strand_id
1 'polypeptide(L)'
;EWQKEKGGQWVKGKSGDTFGPLGPYLVTKDEFQDVNNLNLTLDVNGNRHQTGNTNQMIFNFNFLIAHITSFITLMPGDIVTTGTPPGVGLGMNPPVFLKDGDKMELSIDGLGKQNLKVTAE
;
A
#
# COMPACT_ATOMS: atom_id res chain seq x y z
N GLU A 1 -0.71 -7.59 16.59
CA GLU A 1 -1.25 -7.58 17.95
C GLU A 1 -2.42 -6.60 18.03
N TRP A 2 -2.22 -5.27 17.82
CA TRP A 2 -3.26 -4.24 17.95
C TRP A 2 -4.49 -4.49 17.05
N GLN A 3 -4.31 -5.04 15.86
CA GLN A 3 -5.42 -5.34 14.95
C GLN A 3 -6.24 -6.55 15.39
N LYS A 4 -5.63 -7.56 16.00
CA LYS A 4 -6.26 -8.84 16.29
C LYS A 4 -6.57 -9.05 17.76
N GLU A 5 -5.61 -8.76 18.64
CA GLU A 5 -5.65 -9.15 20.05
C GLU A 5 -6.16 -8.06 20.96
N LYS A 6 -6.01 -6.79 20.58
CA LYS A 6 -6.40 -5.62 21.37
C LYS A 6 -7.75 -5.03 20.96
N GLY A 7 -8.75 -5.87 20.75
CA GLY A 7 -10.14 -5.46 20.51
C GLY A 7 -10.54 -5.30 19.03
N GLY A 8 -9.73 -5.77 18.09
CA GLY A 8 -10.09 -5.86 16.66
C GLY A 8 -10.24 -4.54 15.91
N GLN A 9 -9.79 -3.43 16.49
CA GLN A 9 -9.81 -2.11 15.84
C GLN A 9 -8.62 -1.95 14.91
N TRP A 10 -8.85 -2.19 13.63
CA TRP A 10 -7.80 -2.15 12.60
C TRP A 10 -7.04 -0.82 12.56
N VAL A 11 -7.73 0.30 12.77
CA VAL A 11 -7.11 1.62 12.77
C VAL A 11 -5.97 1.73 13.78
N LYS A 12 -6.07 1.11 14.95
CA LYS A 12 -5.02 1.14 15.98
C LYS A 12 -3.70 0.53 15.50
N GLY A 13 -3.77 -0.54 14.72
CA GLY A 13 -2.60 -1.20 14.18
C GLY A 13 -2.11 -0.64 12.83
N LYS A 14 -2.79 0.39 12.30
CA LYS A 14 -2.43 1.00 11.01
C LYS A 14 -2.11 2.49 11.09
N SER A 15 -2.27 3.12 12.25
CA SER A 15 -2.15 4.57 12.42
C SER A 15 -0.94 5.00 13.25
N GLY A 16 0.12 4.20 13.29
CA GLY A 16 1.40 4.65 13.84
C GLY A 16 1.97 5.82 12.99
N ASP A 17 2.67 6.73 13.63
CA ASP A 17 3.12 8.00 13.02
C ASP A 17 3.89 7.83 11.71
N THR A 18 4.59 6.71 11.53
CA THR A 18 5.39 6.43 10.34
C THR A 18 4.80 5.37 9.41
N PHE A 19 3.54 4.93 9.64
CA PHE A 19 2.94 3.80 8.93
C PHE A 19 2.35 4.15 7.56
N GLY A 20 2.33 5.41 7.18
CA GLY A 20 1.82 5.89 5.90
C GLY A 20 2.86 6.65 5.07
N PRO A 21 4.04 6.07 4.75
CA PRO A 21 5.02 6.78 3.94
C PRO A 21 4.48 7.04 2.53
N LEU A 22 4.59 8.30 2.08
CA LEU A 22 4.19 8.74 0.75
C LEU A 22 5.41 9.16 -0.06
N GLY A 23 5.36 8.94 -1.36
CA GLY A 23 6.44 9.33 -2.26
C GLY A 23 7.01 8.15 -3.06
N PRO A 24 8.14 8.36 -3.76
CA PRO A 24 9.08 9.49 -3.65
C PRO A 24 8.54 10.82 -4.20
N TYR A 25 7.52 10.79 -5.04
CA TYR A 25 6.90 11.98 -5.63
C TYR A 25 5.43 11.70 -5.98
N LEU A 26 4.67 12.75 -6.23
CA LEU A 26 3.31 12.68 -6.75
C LEU A 26 3.39 12.82 -8.27
N VAL A 27 2.66 11.97 -8.99
CA VAL A 27 2.53 12.02 -10.45
C VAL A 27 1.09 12.34 -10.80
N THR A 28 0.89 13.32 -11.66
CA THR A 28 -0.44 13.74 -12.10
C THR A 28 -0.99 12.77 -13.14
N LYS A 29 -2.31 12.68 -13.24
CA LYS A 29 -2.99 11.69 -14.08
C LYS A 29 -2.59 11.78 -15.57
N ASP A 30 -2.28 12.97 -16.05
CA ASP A 30 -1.88 13.23 -17.43
C ASP A 30 -0.51 12.66 -17.81
N GLU A 31 0.32 12.30 -16.82
CA GLU A 31 1.60 11.61 -17.01
C GLU A 31 1.42 10.10 -17.35
N PHE A 32 0.24 9.54 -17.13
CA PHE A 32 -0.05 8.13 -17.38
C PHE A 32 -0.95 7.93 -18.59
N GLN A 33 -0.62 6.92 -19.41
CA GLN A 33 -1.52 6.45 -20.47
C GLN A 33 -2.70 5.68 -19.88
N ASP A 34 -2.43 4.77 -18.94
CA ASP A 34 -3.46 3.97 -18.26
C ASP A 34 -3.03 3.60 -16.84
N VAL A 35 -3.64 4.23 -15.86
CA VAL A 35 -3.42 3.94 -14.43
C VAL A 35 -3.94 2.56 -14.02
N ASN A 36 -4.80 1.92 -14.83
CA ASN A 36 -5.33 0.59 -14.55
C ASN A 36 -4.43 -0.54 -15.07
N ASN A 37 -3.24 -0.23 -15.57
CA ASN A 37 -2.29 -1.24 -16.03
C ASN A 37 -0.85 -0.91 -15.61
N LEU A 38 -0.62 -0.77 -14.32
CA LEU A 38 0.69 -0.49 -13.73
C LEU A 38 1.16 -1.71 -12.94
N ASN A 39 2.37 -2.17 -13.22
CA ASN A 39 3.01 -3.21 -12.41
C ASN A 39 3.49 -2.63 -11.09
N LEU A 40 3.38 -3.44 -10.04
CA LEU A 40 3.87 -3.08 -8.71
C LEU A 40 4.56 -4.25 -8.05
N THR A 41 5.59 -3.95 -7.28
CA THR A 41 6.41 -4.93 -6.59
C THR A 41 6.80 -4.46 -5.20
N LEU A 42 6.96 -5.43 -4.28
CA LEU A 42 7.58 -5.22 -2.98
C LEU A 42 8.64 -6.29 -2.76
N ASP A 43 9.84 -5.85 -2.46
CA ASP A 43 10.92 -6.70 -1.98
C ASP A 43 11.21 -6.39 -0.51
N VAL A 44 11.46 -7.43 0.28
CA VAL A 44 11.91 -7.31 1.67
C VAL A 44 13.25 -8.02 1.79
N ASN A 45 14.29 -7.29 2.20
CA ASN A 45 15.67 -7.79 2.29
C ASN A 45 16.15 -8.46 0.97
N GLY A 46 15.75 -7.90 -0.17
CA GLY A 46 16.07 -8.42 -1.50
C GLY A 46 15.25 -9.63 -1.94
N ASN A 47 14.29 -10.09 -1.14
CA ASN A 47 13.39 -11.18 -1.52
C ASN A 47 12.04 -10.63 -1.97
N ARG A 48 11.54 -11.11 -3.12
CA ARG A 48 10.24 -10.73 -3.66
C ARG A 48 9.12 -11.23 -2.76
N HIS A 49 8.33 -10.30 -2.22
CA HIS A 49 7.15 -10.56 -1.39
C HIS A 49 5.85 -10.34 -2.15
N GLN A 50 5.74 -9.23 -2.88
CA GLN A 50 4.54 -8.92 -3.63
C GLN A 50 4.86 -8.64 -5.09
N THR A 51 4.03 -9.13 -5.98
CA THR A 51 3.98 -8.80 -7.40
C THR A 51 2.52 -8.65 -7.78
N GLY A 52 2.17 -7.56 -8.43
CA GLY A 52 0.80 -7.30 -8.86
C GLY A 52 0.76 -6.34 -10.03
N ASN A 53 -0.44 -6.16 -10.54
CA ASN A 53 -0.76 -5.16 -11.54
C ASN A 53 -2.09 -4.53 -11.18
N THR A 54 -2.25 -3.23 -11.41
CA THR A 54 -3.50 -2.51 -11.08
C THR A 54 -4.71 -3.03 -11.86
N ASN A 55 -4.53 -3.72 -12.98
CA ASN A 55 -5.61 -4.38 -13.71
C ASN A 55 -6.23 -5.59 -12.96
N GLN A 56 -5.56 -6.08 -11.91
CA GLN A 56 -6.04 -7.17 -11.06
C GLN A 56 -6.88 -6.68 -9.88
N MET A 57 -7.09 -5.37 -9.76
CA MET A 57 -7.96 -4.81 -8.72
C MET A 57 -9.40 -5.34 -8.88
N ILE A 58 -10.03 -5.79 -7.78
CA ILE A 58 -11.43 -6.22 -7.76
C ILE A 58 -12.35 -5.07 -8.20
N PHE A 59 -12.07 -3.87 -7.71
CA PHE A 59 -12.73 -2.64 -8.12
C PHE A 59 -11.67 -1.66 -8.62
N ASN A 60 -11.84 -1.13 -9.82
CA ASN A 60 -10.91 -0.17 -10.39
C ASN A 60 -11.00 1.21 -9.68
N PHE A 61 -10.05 2.10 -9.97
CA PHE A 61 -9.97 3.42 -9.34
C PHE A 61 -11.26 4.24 -9.52
N ASN A 62 -11.86 4.23 -10.70
CA ASN A 62 -13.08 5.00 -10.98
C ASN A 62 -14.26 4.52 -10.13
N PHE A 63 -14.42 3.20 -9.99
CA PHE A 63 -15.44 2.61 -9.13
C PHE A 63 -15.24 3.01 -7.68
N LEU A 64 -14.00 2.88 -7.15
CA LEU A 64 -13.68 3.21 -5.76
C LEU A 64 -13.97 4.69 -5.45
N ILE A 65 -13.55 5.60 -6.31
CA ILE A 65 -13.82 7.04 -6.12
C ILE A 65 -15.34 7.32 -6.19
N ALA A 66 -16.04 6.77 -7.16
CA ALA A 66 -17.50 6.95 -7.27
C ALA A 66 -18.23 6.41 -6.03
N HIS A 67 -17.78 5.25 -5.52
CA HIS A 67 -18.36 4.65 -4.32
C HIS A 67 -18.12 5.52 -3.08
N ILE A 68 -16.87 5.94 -2.84
CA ILE A 68 -16.51 6.75 -1.67
C ILE A 68 -17.24 8.08 -1.70
N THR A 69 -17.31 8.74 -2.84
CA THR A 69 -17.96 10.06 -2.97
C THR A 69 -19.48 10.01 -2.85
N SER A 70 -20.07 8.82 -2.86
CA SER A 70 -21.52 8.68 -2.60
C SER A 70 -21.90 8.94 -1.13
N PHE A 71 -20.95 8.92 -0.20
CA PHE A 71 -21.20 9.12 1.24
C PHE A 71 -20.13 9.97 1.96
N ILE A 72 -18.97 10.24 1.31
CA ILE A 72 -17.91 11.11 1.85
C ILE A 72 -17.56 12.16 0.80
N THR A 73 -17.47 13.43 1.20
CA THR A 73 -16.90 14.47 0.35
C THR A 73 -15.39 14.37 0.37
N LEU A 74 -14.78 14.17 -0.81
CA LEU A 74 -13.32 14.24 -0.96
C LEU A 74 -12.89 15.67 -1.27
N MET A 75 -11.85 16.12 -0.61
CA MET A 75 -11.26 17.45 -0.76
C MET A 75 -9.88 17.35 -1.43
N PRO A 76 -9.41 18.42 -2.07
CA PRO A 76 -8.02 18.48 -2.53
C PRO A 76 -7.04 18.19 -1.39
N GLY A 77 -6.14 17.23 -1.59
CA GLY A 77 -5.20 16.75 -0.57
C GLY A 77 -5.60 15.46 0.13
N ASP A 78 -6.85 14.99 -0.04
CA ASP A 78 -7.27 13.68 0.48
C ASP A 78 -6.54 12.55 -0.24
N ILE A 79 -6.21 11.50 0.53
CA ILE A 79 -5.52 10.31 0.03
C ILE A 79 -6.43 9.11 0.18
N VAL A 80 -6.65 8.40 -0.91
CA VAL A 80 -7.41 7.15 -0.95
C VAL A 80 -6.44 5.98 -1.15
N THR A 81 -6.31 5.13 -0.12
CA THR A 81 -5.53 3.90 -0.23
C THR A 81 -6.40 2.78 -0.80
N THR A 82 -5.93 2.10 -1.84
CA THR A 82 -6.74 1.13 -2.61
C THR A 82 -6.47 -0.32 -2.25
N GLY A 83 -5.73 -0.56 -1.17
CA GLY A 83 -5.37 -1.90 -0.74
C GLY A 83 -4.05 -2.38 -1.32
N THR A 84 -3.82 -3.68 -1.26
CA THR A 84 -2.52 -4.30 -1.59
C THR A 84 -2.73 -5.61 -2.35
N PRO A 85 -1.79 -6.00 -3.25
CA PRO A 85 -1.81 -7.31 -3.88
C PRO A 85 -1.46 -8.44 -2.88
N PRO A 86 -1.63 -9.71 -3.26
CA PRO A 86 -1.19 -10.86 -2.46
C PRO A 86 0.30 -10.79 -2.09
N GLY A 87 0.68 -11.50 -1.00
CA GLY A 87 2.07 -11.59 -0.53
C GLY A 87 2.33 -10.83 0.77
N VAL A 88 1.26 -10.38 1.45
CA VAL A 88 1.38 -9.81 2.81
C VAL A 88 1.88 -10.87 3.80
N GLY A 89 2.75 -10.47 4.71
CA GLY A 89 3.40 -11.40 5.64
C GLY A 89 2.43 -12.24 6.49
N LEU A 90 1.28 -11.66 6.86
CA LEU A 90 0.22 -12.39 7.56
C LEU A 90 -0.36 -13.58 6.76
N GLY A 91 -0.38 -13.49 5.44
CA GLY A 91 -0.90 -14.52 4.54
C GLY A 91 0.13 -15.59 4.17
N MET A 92 1.37 -15.48 4.63
CA MET A 92 2.41 -16.48 4.41
C MET A 92 2.22 -17.69 5.33
N ASN A 93 2.80 -18.83 4.97
CA ASN A 93 2.77 -20.04 5.80
C ASN A 93 4.20 -20.55 6.02
N PRO A 94 4.77 -20.41 7.24
CA PRO A 94 4.21 -19.68 8.38
C PRO A 94 4.15 -18.17 8.16
N PRO A 95 3.31 -17.41 8.93
CA PRO A 95 3.26 -15.96 8.84
C PRO A 95 4.63 -15.33 9.11
N VAL A 96 4.99 -14.34 8.29
CA VAL A 96 6.26 -13.59 8.41
C VAL A 96 5.95 -12.12 8.64
N PHE A 97 6.47 -11.55 9.72
CA PHE A 97 6.29 -10.15 10.06
C PHE A 97 7.63 -9.39 9.95
N LEU A 98 7.53 -8.12 9.62
CA LEU A 98 8.68 -7.22 9.56
C LEU A 98 9.32 -7.09 10.95
N LYS A 99 10.64 -6.96 10.96
CA LYS A 99 11.46 -6.82 12.17
C LYS A 99 12.33 -5.59 12.08
N ASP A 100 12.84 -5.15 13.22
CA ASP A 100 13.83 -4.08 13.26
C ASP A 100 15.00 -4.37 12.32
N GLY A 101 15.38 -3.37 11.54
CA GLY A 101 16.45 -3.46 10.55
C GLY A 101 16.03 -3.95 9.17
N ASP A 102 14.83 -4.51 8.98
CA ASP A 102 14.37 -4.95 7.66
C ASP A 102 14.33 -3.79 6.68
N LYS A 103 14.70 -4.09 5.44
CA LYS A 103 14.68 -3.13 4.33
C LYS A 103 13.59 -3.50 3.35
N MET A 104 12.77 -2.53 2.99
CA MET A 104 11.71 -2.68 2.00
C MET A 104 12.01 -1.83 0.78
N GLU A 105 11.89 -2.41 -0.41
CA GLU A 105 11.92 -1.71 -1.69
C GLU A 105 10.58 -1.92 -2.39
N LEU A 106 9.86 -0.82 -2.60
CA LEU A 106 8.59 -0.81 -3.33
C LEU A 106 8.78 -0.10 -4.66
N SER A 107 8.13 -0.61 -5.70
CA SER A 107 8.14 0.02 -7.01
C SER A 107 6.78 -0.09 -7.67
N ILE A 108 6.33 0.98 -8.30
CA ILE A 108 5.17 1.00 -9.19
C ILE A 108 5.60 1.70 -10.48
N ASP A 109 5.18 1.16 -11.62
CA ASP A 109 5.48 1.73 -12.94
C ASP A 109 5.10 3.23 -12.98
N GLY A 110 6.03 4.08 -13.37
CA GLY A 110 5.84 5.53 -13.46
C GLY A 110 5.85 6.28 -12.13
N LEU A 111 5.80 5.60 -10.97
CA LEU A 111 5.77 6.22 -9.64
C LEU A 111 7.12 6.14 -8.89
N GLY A 112 8.16 5.57 -9.52
CA GLY A 112 9.48 5.43 -8.93
C GLY A 112 9.58 4.32 -7.89
N LYS A 113 10.58 4.45 -7.01
CA LYS A 113 10.86 3.47 -5.96
C LYS A 113 10.90 4.12 -4.60
N GLN A 114 10.30 3.46 -3.62
CA GLN A 114 10.50 3.76 -2.20
C GLN A 114 11.48 2.76 -1.59
N ASN A 115 12.44 3.27 -0.83
CA ASN A 115 13.34 2.47 -0.02
C ASN A 115 13.12 2.83 1.43
N LEU A 116 12.63 1.88 2.21
CA LEU A 116 12.23 2.06 3.59
C LEU A 116 13.03 1.11 4.49
N LYS A 117 13.27 1.53 5.71
CA LYS A 117 13.87 0.70 6.76
C LYS A 117 12.90 0.61 7.93
N VAL A 118 12.66 -0.60 8.41
CA VAL A 118 11.90 -0.83 9.64
C VAL A 118 12.78 -0.51 10.85
N THR A 119 12.23 0.25 11.79
CA THR A 119 12.88 0.56 13.07
C THR A 119 11.92 0.21 14.20
N ALA A 120 12.41 -0.45 15.25
CA ALA A 120 11.68 -0.58 16.49
C ALA A 120 11.71 0.76 17.25
N GLU A 121 10.59 1.10 17.90
CA GLU A 121 10.50 2.20 18.87
C GLU A 121 10.92 1.72 20.25
#